data_1e158c08745e3a3394695ecac31f44c5
#
_entry.id   1e158c08745e3a3394695ecac31f44c5
#
_cell.length_a   1.000
_cell.length_b   1.000
_cell.length_c   1.000
_cell.angle_alpha   90.00
_cell.angle_beta   90.00
_cell.angle_gamma   90.00
#
_symmetry.space_group_name_H-M   'P 1'
#
loop_
_entity.id
_entity.type
_entity.pdbx_description
1 polymer ?
#
loop_
_entity_poly.entity_id
_entity_poly.type
_entity_poly.pdbx_seq_one_letter_code
_entity_poly.pdbx_strand_id
1 'polypeptide(L)'
;ERPEDFLWVEPSSLPTDITMSLDGQEPLMEWTYVVAAPFATLEDKISLEALQALWNGTSSVDQQLIVSDGTQALLEHLWGKPGSGVEVVGDAELSESLWAQRPSLTVLPFHNLKPDLKVIRLDGTSPLDDDFSPENYPLTVQFSLDGEQEALAAFIGAWQGGRKNFDPGKLTRVAMTGVTALVRATATQME
;
A
#
# COMPACT_ATOMS: atom_id res chain seq x y z
N GLU A 1 -14.08 4.64 11.16
CA GLU A 1 -14.61 4.82 12.54
C GLU A 1 -15.35 3.55 12.94
N ARG A 2 -15.07 3.02 14.13
CA ARG A 2 -15.75 1.85 14.69
C ARG A 2 -17.12 2.26 15.26
N PRO A 3 -18.11 1.36 15.26
CA PRO A 3 -19.35 1.59 15.99
C PRO A 3 -19.08 1.76 17.49
N GLU A 4 -19.77 2.73 18.13
CA GLU A 4 -19.55 3.08 19.55
C GLU A 4 -19.85 1.92 20.52
N ASP A 5 -20.73 0.99 20.13
CA ASP A 5 -21.14 -0.17 20.93
C ASP A 5 -20.15 -1.33 20.91
N PHE A 6 -19.03 -1.22 20.15
CA PHE A 6 -18.05 -2.29 20.01
C PHE A 6 -16.68 -1.85 20.54
N LEU A 7 -16.08 -2.72 21.37
CA LEU A 7 -14.75 -2.54 21.92
C LEU A 7 -13.72 -3.28 21.09
N TRP A 8 -12.70 -2.56 20.62
CA TRP A 8 -11.53 -3.19 20.01
C TRP A 8 -10.61 -3.78 21.07
N VAL A 9 -10.26 -5.05 20.94
CA VAL A 9 -9.33 -5.76 21.82
C VAL A 9 -8.24 -6.42 21.01
N GLU A 10 -7.03 -6.51 21.58
CA GLU A 10 -5.94 -7.26 20.98
C GLU A 10 -6.29 -8.76 20.94
N PRO A 11 -6.01 -9.48 19.82
CA PRO A 11 -6.42 -10.87 19.62
C PRO A 11 -5.96 -11.84 20.71
N SER A 12 -4.89 -11.51 21.44
CA SER A 12 -4.28 -12.33 22.47
C SER A 12 -4.83 -12.11 23.88
N SER A 13 -5.69 -11.11 24.09
CA SER A 13 -6.03 -10.65 25.44
C SER A 13 -7.37 -11.14 25.96
N LEU A 14 -8.36 -11.35 25.12
CA LEU A 14 -9.73 -11.75 25.52
C LEU A 14 -10.40 -12.57 24.40
N PRO A 15 -11.41 -13.41 24.73
CA PRO A 15 -12.33 -13.96 23.73
C PRO A 15 -13.00 -12.81 22.95
N THR A 16 -13.04 -12.92 21.63
CA THR A 16 -13.65 -11.92 20.76
C THR A 16 -14.90 -12.48 20.12
N ASP A 17 -15.97 -11.71 20.09
CA ASP A 17 -17.22 -12.09 19.42
C ASP A 17 -17.11 -11.97 17.90
N ILE A 18 -16.23 -11.05 17.44
CA ILE A 18 -15.97 -10.77 16.01
C ILE A 18 -14.46 -10.65 15.80
N THR A 19 -13.96 -11.32 14.79
CA THR A 19 -12.55 -11.23 14.34
C THR A 19 -12.51 -10.69 12.91
N MET A 20 -11.59 -9.78 12.64
CA MET A 20 -11.30 -9.32 11.27
C MET A 20 -10.12 -10.12 10.72
N SER A 21 -10.30 -10.68 9.53
CA SER A 21 -9.28 -11.47 8.83
C SER A 21 -9.34 -11.23 7.32
N LEU A 22 -8.42 -11.81 6.56
CA LEU A 22 -8.45 -11.79 5.09
C LEU A 22 -9.30 -12.94 4.51
N ASP A 23 -9.58 -13.96 5.31
CA ASP A 23 -10.27 -15.20 4.88
C ASP A 23 -11.62 -15.37 5.58
N GLY A 24 -12.19 -14.31 6.15
CA GLY A 24 -13.44 -14.36 6.92
C GLY A 24 -14.68 -14.57 6.06
N GLN A 25 -15.81 -14.84 6.74
CA GLN A 25 -17.08 -15.22 6.11
C GLN A 25 -17.83 -14.03 5.51
N GLU A 26 -17.80 -12.87 6.19
CA GLU A 26 -18.58 -11.68 5.80
C GLU A 26 -17.67 -10.56 5.33
N PRO A 27 -17.67 -10.22 4.03
CA PRO A 27 -16.85 -9.15 3.48
C PRO A 27 -17.20 -7.78 4.07
N LEU A 28 -16.22 -7.08 4.62
CA LEU A 28 -16.39 -5.73 5.20
C LEU A 28 -15.75 -4.64 4.34
N MET A 29 -14.48 -4.81 3.99
CA MET A 29 -13.69 -3.78 3.32
C MET A 29 -12.80 -4.38 2.22
N GLU A 30 -12.63 -3.63 1.14
CA GLU A 30 -11.67 -3.92 0.08
C GLU A 30 -10.60 -2.82 0.07
N TRP A 31 -9.35 -3.22 0.24
CA TRP A 31 -8.24 -2.28 0.20
C TRP A 31 -7.27 -2.61 -0.93
N THR A 32 -6.96 -1.57 -1.70
CA THR A 32 -5.89 -1.60 -2.70
C THR A 32 -4.61 -1.07 -2.06
N TYR A 33 -3.54 -1.84 -2.13
CA TYR A 33 -2.20 -1.43 -1.76
C TYR A 33 -1.41 -1.06 -3.01
N VAL A 34 -0.42 -0.21 -2.87
CA VAL A 34 0.44 0.21 -3.96
C VAL A 34 1.89 -0.08 -3.65
N VAL A 35 2.65 -0.38 -4.67
CA VAL A 35 4.12 -0.33 -4.59
C VAL A 35 4.53 1.11 -4.83
N ALA A 36 5.37 1.65 -3.97
CA ALA A 36 5.83 3.03 -4.10
C ALA A 36 7.32 3.16 -3.78
N ALA A 37 7.92 4.23 -4.27
CA ALA A 37 9.31 4.60 -4.05
C ALA A 37 9.43 6.10 -3.79
N PRO A 38 10.53 6.59 -3.23
CA PRO A 38 10.82 8.02 -3.18
C PRO A 38 10.72 8.66 -4.57
N PHE A 39 10.17 9.86 -4.67
CA PHE A 39 9.83 10.53 -5.94
C PHE A 39 11.00 10.59 -6.95
N ALA A 40 12.25 10.66 -6.47
CA ALA A 40 13.44 10.72 -7.34
C ALA A 40 13.83 9.38 -7.99
N THR A 41 13.09 8.28 -7.71
CA THR A 41 13.37 6.95 -8.28
C THR A 41 13.09 6.93 -9.78
N LEU A 42 14.03 6.40 -10.58
CA LEU A 42 13.91 6.32 -12.04
C LEU A 42 13.05 5.14 -12.50
N GLU A 43 13.13 4.03 -11.78
CA GLU A 43 12.35 2.83 -12.07
C GLU A 43 10.85 3.12 -12.00
N ASP A 44 10.12 2.66 -13.03
CA ASP A 44 8.67 2.85 -13.17
C ASP A 44 7.86 1.59 -12.91
N LYS A 45 8.51 0.44 -12.85
CA LYS A 45 7.83 -0.86 -12.74
C LYS A 45 8.65 -1.88 -11.99
N ILE A 46 7.94 -2.82 -11.36
CA ILE A 46 8.49 -4.05 -10.79
C ILE A 46 7.53 -5.20 -11.09
N SER A 47 8.02 -6.43 -11.20
CA SER A 47 7.14 -7.60 -11.26
C SER A 47 6.76 -8.06 -9.85
N LEU A 48 5.62 -8.75 -9.73
CA LEU A 48 5.21 -9.37 -8.47
C LEU A 48 6.27 -10.35 -7.96
N GLU A 49 6.85 -11.14 -8.87
CA GLU A 49 7.94 -12.08 -8.53
C GLU A 49 9.16 -11.36 -7.93
N ALA A 50 9.58 -10.24 -8.54
CA ALA A 50 10.70 -9.46 -8.01
C ALA A 50 10.39 -8.82 -6.66
N LEU A 51 9.17 -8.34 -6.45
CA LEU A 51 8.72 -7.80 -5.17
C LEU A 51 8.69 -8.89 -4.09
N GLN A 52 8.20 -10.08 -4.43
CA GLN A 52 8.22 -11.23 -3.53
C GLN A 52 9.65 -11.71 -3.23
N ALA A 53 10.57 -11.61 -4.19
CA ALA A 53 11.98 -11.93 -3.97
C ALA A 53 12.64 -10.94 -2.99
N LEU A 54 12.29 -9.65 -3.05
CA LEU A 54 12.71 -8.66 -2.05
C LEU A 54 12.14 -9.01 -0.68
N TRP A 55 10.85 -9.35 -0.59
CA TRP A 55 10.21 -9.76 0.64
C TRP A 55 10.88 -11.00 1.27
N ASN A 56 11.17 -12.00 0.48
CA ASN A 56 11.78 -13.26 0.93
C ASN A 56 13.29 -13.16 1.17
N GLY A 57 13.93 -12.01 0.87
CA GLY A 57 15.37 -11.83 0.99
C GLY A 57 16.18 -12.64 -0.01
N THR A 58 15.60 -13.02 -1.16
CA THR A 58 16.24 -13.79 -2.23
C THR A 58 16.57 -12.94 -3.47
N SER A 59 16.28 -11.64 -3.41
CA SER A 59 16.57 -10.70 -4.49
C SER A 59 18.08 -10.54 -4.68
N SER A 60 18.50 -10.49 -5.93
CA SER A 60 19.87 -10.13 -6.33
C SER A 60 20.04 -8.64 -6.61
N VAL A 61 18.94 -7.87 -6.53
CA VAL A 61 18.97 -6.42 -6.76
C VAL A 61 19.29 -5.73 -5.43
N ASP A 62 20.21 -4.77 -5.47
CA ASP A 62 20.53 -3.92 -4.34
C ASP A 62 19.46 -2.84 -4.16
N GLN A 63 18.32 -3.25 -3.61
CA GLN A 63 17.16 -2.41 -3.37
C GLN A 63 16.51 -2.81 -2.04
N GLN A 64 16.30 -1.85 -1.17
CA GLN A 64 15.74 -2.07 0.16
C GLN A 64 14.21 -2.11 0.11
N LEU A 65 13.59 -3.10 0.74
CA LEU A 65 12.15 -3.11 0.98
C LEU A 65 11.88 -2.65 2.42
N ILE A 66 11.15 -1.55 2.57
CA ILE A 66 10.80 -0.96 3.87
C ILE A 66 9.28 -0.89 3.94
N VAL A 67 8.68 -1.43 4.98
CA VAL A 67 7.22 -1.46 5.16
C VAL A 67 6.82 -1.00 6.56
N SER A 68 5.57 -0.60 6.72
CA SER A 68 5.03 -0.35 8.06
C SER A 68 4.55 -1.63 8.73
N ASP A 69 4.38 -1.59 10.07
CA ASP A 69 3.89 -2.73 10.87
C ASP A 69 2.58 -3.31 10.31
N GLY A 70 1.62 -2.45 9.96
CA GLY A 70 0.34 -2.89 9.40
C GLY A 70 0.49 -3.56 8.03
N THR A 71 1.40 -3.07 7.20
CA THR A 71 1.70 -3.70 5.90
C THR A 71 2.48 -4.99 6.08
N GLN A 72 3.41 -5.06 7.05
CA GLN A 72 4.10 -6.30 7.38
C GLN A 72 3.11 -7.43 7.68
N ALA A 73 2.15 -7.19 8.57
CA ALA A 73 1.16 -8.20 8.95
C ALA A 73 0.36 -8.72 7.73
N LEU A 74 -0.01 -7.83 6.81
CA LEU A 74 -0.67 -8.21 5.56
C LEU A 74 0.24 -9.08 4.69
N LEU A 75 1.47 -8.64 4.43
CA LEU A 75 2.38 -9.36 3.54
C LEU A 75 2.82 -10.70 4.14
N GLU A 76 2.94 -10.79 5.47
CA GLU A 76 3.16 -12.08 6.16
C GLU A 76 2.01 -13.07 5.94
N HIS A 77 0.77 -12.58 5.94
CA HIS A 77 -0.38 -13.41 5.63
C HIS A 77 -0.36 -13.89 4.17
N LEU A 78 -0.04 -12.99 3.23
CA LEU A 78 -0.05 -13.29 1.79
C LEU A 78 1.14 -14.14 1.34
N TRP A 79 2.33 -13.90 1.87
CA TRP A 79 3.60 -14.42 1.34
C TRP A 79 4.46 -15.15 2.38
N GLY A 80 4.01 -15.22 3.63
CA GLY A 80 4.78 -15.77 4.74
C GLY A 80 5.76 -14.76 5.35
N LYS A 81 6.57 -15.22 6.30
CA LYS A 81 7.49 -14.35 7.05
C LYS A 81 8.52 -13.67 6.15
N PRO A 82 8.85 -12.40 6.42
CA PRO A 82 9.86 -11.69 5.64
C PRO A 82 11.27 -12.28 5.81
N GLY A 83 12.07 -12.13 4.78
CA GLY A 83 13.50 -12.39 4.84
C GLY A 83 14.26 -11.29 5.59
N SER A 84 15.56 -11.51 5.80
CA SER A 84 16.43 -10.60 6.56
C SER A 84 16.68 -9.24 5.92
N GLY A 85 16.24 -9.03 4.67
CA GLY A 85 16.43 -7.78 3.94
C GLY A 85 15.23 -6.82 4.03
N VAL A 86 14.18 -7.17 4.74
CA VAL A 86 13.00 -6.30 4.92
C VAL A 86 13.16 -5.52 6.20
N GLU A 87 12.99 -4.22 6.11
CA GLU A 87 12.95 -3.33 7.27
C GLU A 87 11.52 -2.96 7.61
N VAL A 88 11.19 -2.97 8.89
CA VAL A 88 9.87 -2.60 9.41
C VAL A 88 10.01 -1.37 10.27
N VAL A 89 9.19 -0.36 9.98
CA VAL A 89 9.21 0.94 10.67
C VAL A 89 7.79 1.39 11.00
N GLY A 90 7.66 2.35 11.90
CA GLY A 90 6.35 3.00 12.13
C GLY A 90 5.87 3.79 10.93
N ASP A 91 4.54 3.91 10.75
CA ASP A 91 3.94 4.67 9.62
C ASP A 91 4.49 6.10 9.50
N ALA A 92 4.77 6.76 10.65
CA ALA A 92 5.28 8.12 10.68
C ALA A 92 6.71 8.23 10.13
N GLU A 93 7.52 7.19 10.27
CA GLU A 93 8.95 7.14 9.92
C GLU A 93 9.17 6.64 8.49
N LEU A 94 8.15 6.03 7.87
CA LEU A 94 8.27 5.33 6.60
C LEU A 94 8.86 6.21 5.48
N SER A 95 8.37 7.44 5.29
CA SER A 95 8.87 8.33 4.23
C SER A 95 10.33 8.73 4.45
N GLU A 96 10.74 8.99 5.68
CA GLU A 96 12.12 9.35 6.02
C GLU A 96 13.06 8.18 5.81
N SER A 97 12.68 6.99 6.28
CA SER A 97 13.46 5.75 6.10
C SER A 97 13.64 5.40 4.62
N LEU A 98 12.57 5.49 3.82
CA LEU A 98 12.63 5.29 2.37
C LEU A 98 13.60 6.26 1.70
N TRP A 99 13.56 7.53 2.09
CA TRP A 99 14.45 8.55 1.53
C TRP A 99 15.91 8.31 1.91
N ALA A 100 16.19 7.95 3.16
CA ALA A 100 17.52 7.73 3.68
C ALA A 100 18.22 6.49 3.07
N GLN A 101 17.45 5.46 2.74
CA GLN A 101 17.96 4.16 2.31
C GLN A 101 17.76 3.87 0.82
N ARG A 102 17.76 4.91 -0.02
CA ARG A 102 17.65 4.73 -1.48
C ARG A 102 18.81 3.94 -2.08
N PRO A 103 18.55 3.06 -3.07
CA PRO A 103 17.26 2.77 -3.69
C PRO A 103 16.37 1.91 -2.81
N SER A 104 15.14 2.34 -2.58
CA SER A 104 14.18 1.69 -1.69
C SER A 104 12.78 1.62 -2.29
N LEU A 105 12.02 0.62 -1.86
CA LEU A 105 10.61 0.43 -2.18
C LEU A 105 9.80 0.24 -0.91
N THR A 106 8.52 0.49 -1.02
CA THR A 106 7.52 0.13 -0.01
C THR A 106 6.26 -0.42 -0.65
N VAL A 107 5.48 -1.13 0.15
CA VAL A 107 4.08 -1.44 -0.10
C VAL A 107 3.27 -0.71 0.96
N LEU A 108 2.23 0.02 0.56
CA LEU A 108 1.38 0.76 1.50
C LEU A 108 -0.07 0.84 1.01
N PRO A 109 -1.05 1.00 1.92
CA PRO A 109 -2.44 1.23 1.52
C PRO A 109 -2.55 2.48 0.64
N PHE A 110 -3.38 2.46 -0.40
CA PHE A 110 -3.52 3.56 -1.36
C PHE A 110 -3.81 4.91 -0.67
N HIS A 111 -4.64 4.92 0.36
CA HIS A 111 -4.99 6.16 1.08
C HIS A 111 -3.85 6.74 1.94
N ASN A 112 -2.78 5.99 2.15
CA ASN A 112 -1.56 6.45 2.85
C ASN A 112 -0.49 6.96 1.89
N LEU A 113 -0.77 6.98 0.57
CA LEU A 113 0.16 7.49 -0.42
C LEU A 113 0.41 9.00 -0.18
N LYS A 114 1.68 9.37 -0.07
CA LYS A 114 2.12 10.74 0.18
C LYS A 114 2.69 11.38 -1.09
N PRO A 115 2.71 12.72 -1.20
CA PRO A 115 3.21 13.43 -2.39
C PRO A 115 4.70 13.25 -2.68
N ASP A 116 5.49 12.84 -1.71
CA ASP A 116 6.93 12.54 -1.83
C ASP A 116 7.20 11.14 -2.36
N LEU A 117 6.15 10.35 -2.58
CA LEU A 117 6.23 9.01 -3.11
C LEU A 117 5.70 8.93 -4.54
N LYS A 118 6.36 8.11 -5.35
CA LYS A 118 5.98 7.75 -6.71
C LYS A 118 5.42 6.33 -6.71
N VAL A 119 4.26 6.13 -7.31
CA VAL A 119 3.69 4.77 -7.52
C VAL A 119 4.50 4.05 -8.58
N ILE A 120 4.92 2.84 -8.26
CA ILE A 120 5.63 1.92 -9.14
C ILE A 120 4.61 0.91 -9.70
N ARG A 121 4.61 0.70 -11.00
CA ARG A 121 3.72 -0.28 -11.64
C ARG A 121 4.07 -1.70 -11.22
N LEU A 122 3.07 -2.45 -10.81
CA LEU A 122 3.22 -3.87 -10.50
C LEU A 122 2.72 -4.69 -11.71
N ASP A 123 3.59 -5.48 -12.30
CA ASP A 123 3.31 -6.23 -13.55
C ASP A 123 2.73 -5.35 -14.67
N GLY A 124 3.18 -4.10 -14.75
CA GLY A 124 2.72 -3.12 -15.73
C GLY A 124 1.41 -2.41 -15.39
N THR A 125 0.74 -2.77 -14.31
CA THR A 125 -0.54 -2.19 -13.85
C THR A 125 -0.32 -1.20 -12.72
N SER A 126 -1.09 -0.12 -12.70
CA SER A 126 -1.07 0.87 -11.62
C SER A 126 -2.50 1.27 -11.22
N PRO A 127 -2.78 1.45 -9.92
CA PRO A 127 -4.05 2.05 -9.48
C PRO A 127 -4.30 3.47 -10.01
N LEU A 128 -3.29 4.09 -10.60
CA LEU A 128 -3.42 5.41 -11.24
C LEU A 128 -3.81 5.34 -12.73
N ASP A 129 -3.99 4.15 -13.32
CA ASP A 129 -4.43 3.99 -14.70
C ASP A 129 -5.95 4.19 -14.82
N ASP A 130 -6.41 4.70 -15.97
CA ASP A 130 -7.84 4.94 -16.21
C ASP A 130 -8.66 3.65 -16.33
N ASP A 131 -8.01 2.57 -16.73
CA ASP A 131 -8.57 1.23 -16.93
C ASP A 131 -8.24 0.26 -15.77
N PHE A 132 -7.77 0.81 -14.63
CA PHE A 132 -7.45 -0.01 -13.47
C PHE A 132 -8.68 -0.74 -12.92
N SER A 133 -8.52 -2.05 -12.72
CA SER A 133 -9.51 -2.93 -12.10
C SER A 133 -8.92 -3.55 -10.82
N PRO A 134 -9.43 -3.18 -9.64
CA PRO A 134 -8.94 -3.72 -8.36
C PRO A 134 -8.98 -5.25 -8.28
N GLU A 135 -10.01 -5.88 -8.86
CA GLU A 135 -10.24 -7.34 -8.86
C GLU A 135 -9.09 -8.13 -9.51
N ASN A 136 -8.38 -7.51 -10.45
CA ASN A 136 -7.25 -8.13 -11.16
C ASN A 136 -5.88 -7.70 -10.62
N TYR A 137 -5.85 -6.90 -9.56
CA TYR A 137 -4.61 -6.36 -9.03
C TYR A 137 -4.12 -7.19 -7.81
N PRO A 138 -2.89 -7.72 -7.84
CA PRO A 138 -2.43 -8.69 -6.83
C PRO A 138 -2.37 -8.16 -5.40
N LEU A 139 -2.35 -6.84 -5.23
CA LEU A 139 -2.31 -6.17 -3.93
C LEU A 139 -3.66 -5.52 -3.57
N THR A 140 -4.76 -5.99 -4.15
CA THR A 140 -6.10 -5.70 -3.65
C THR A 140 -6.54 -6.84 -2.74
N VAL A 141 -6.90 -6.50 -1.51
CA VAL A 141 -7.25 -7.47 -0.48
C VAL A 141 -8.64 -7.20 0.08
N GLN A 142 -9.34 -8.27 0.37
CA GLN A 142 -10.64 -8.24 1.02
C GLN A 142 -10.45 -8.50 2.51
N PHE A 143 -10.83 -7.53 3.35
CA PHE A 143 -10.97 -7.75 4.79
C PHE A 143 -12.38 -8.22 5.08
N SER A 144 -12.48 -9.30 5.81
CA SER A 144 -13.73 -9.96 6.15
C SER A 144 -13.85 -10.13 7.65
N LEU A 145 -15.06 -10.42 8.11
CA LEU A 145 -15.37 -10.65 9.51
C LEU A 145 -15.75 -12.12 9.74
N ASP A 146 -15.34 -12.65 10.86
CA ASP A 146 -15.78 -13.94 11.42
C ASP A 146 -16.38 -13.72 12.79
N GLY A 147 -17.46 -14.44 13.11
CA GLY A 147 -18.12 -14.35 14.42
C GLY A 147 -19.51 -14.93 14.40
N GLU A 148 -20.21 -14.80 15.51
CA GLU A 148 -21.62 -15.16 15.63
C GLU A 148 -22.47 -14.31 14.69
N GLN A 149 -23.41 -14.91 13.99
CA GLN A 149 -24.20 -14.23 12.95
C GLN A 149 -24.95 -12.99 13.46
N GLU A 150 -25.46 -13.05 14.69
CA GLU A 150 -26.17 -11.92 15.31
C GLU A 150 -25.21 -10.75 15.59
N ALA A 151 -24.01 -11.03 16.10
CA ALA A 151 -22.96 -10.03 16.36
C ALA A 151 -22.46 -9.40 15.06
N LEU A 152 -22.24 -10.23 14.03
CA LEU A 152 -21.83 -9.74 12.70
C LEU A 152 -22.89 -8.81 12.10
N ALA A 153 -24.16 -9.20 12.13
CA ALA A 153 -25.25 -8.38 11.60
C ALA A 153 -25.38 -7.04 12.34
N ALA A 154 -25.25 -7.05 13.68
CA ALA A 154 -25.25 -5.84 14.49
C ALA A 154 -24.06 -4.93 14.15
N PHE A 155 -22.85 -5.49 14.04
CA PHE A 155 -21.65 -4.72 13.69
C PHE A 155 -21.75 -4.12 12.30
N ILE A 156 -22.11 -4.90 11.29
CA ILE A 156 -22.23 -4.45 9.90
C ILE A 156 -23.31 -3.35 9.78
N GLY A 157 -24.43 -3.50 10.52
CA GLY A 157 -25.49 -2.49 10.55
C GLY A 157 -25.06 -1.17 11.20
N ALA A 158 -24.16 -1.23 12.17
CA ALA A 158 -23.60 -0.05 12.84
C ALA A 158 -22.35 0.52 12.16
N TRP A 159 -21.75 -0.21 11.18
CA TRP A 159 -20.54 0.21 10.51
C TRP A 159 -20.77 1.45 9.62
N GLN A 160 -20.09 2.55 9.94
CA GLN A 160 -20.13 3.81 9.16
C GLN A 160 -18.81 4.09 8.43
N GLY A 161 -17.84 3.18 8.51
CA GLY A 161 -16.57 3.29 7.81
C GLY A 161 -16.70 3.07 6.31
N GLY A 162 -15.75 3.60 5.55
CA GLY A 162 -15.64 3.31 4.10
C GLY A 162 -15.35 1.84 3.86
N ARG A 163 -15.95 1.29 2.80
CA ARG A 163 -15.72 -0.10 2.39
C ARG A 163 -14.54 -0.25 1.43
N LYS A 164 -14.06 0.85 0.86
CA LYS A 164 -12.92 0.87 -0.08
C LYS A 164 -11.98 2.02 0.27
N ASN A 165 -10.68 1.79 0.14
CA ASN A 165 -9.66 2.82 0.30
C ASN A 165 -9.25 3.46 -1.03
N PHE A 166 -9.78 2.97 -2.15
CA PHE A 166 -9.54 3.45 -3.50
C PHE A 166 -10.88 3.77 -4.18
N ASP A 167 -10.94 4.95 -4.80
CA ASP A 167 -12.10 5.41 -5.59
C ASP A 167 -11.58 6.12 -6.85
N PRO A 168 -11.67 5.50 -8.03
CA PRO A 168 -11.18 6.10 -9.28
C PRO A 168 -11.88 7.41 -9.62
N GLY A 169 -13.13 7.62 -9.16
CA GLY A 169 -13.88 8.85 -9.36
C GLY A 169 -13.33 10.05 -8.56
N LYS A 170 -12.43 9.82 -7.62
CA LYS A 170 -11.78 10.87 -6.82
C LYS A 170 -10.34 11.17 -7.26
N LEU A 171 -9.85 10.50 -8.30
CA LEU A 171 -8.52 10.79 -8.85
C LEU A 171 -8.57 12.07 -9.68
N THR A 172 -7.64 12.99 -9.40
CA THR A 172 -7.44 14.19 -10.21
C THR A 172 -6.03 14.17 -10.77
N ARG A 173 -5.92 14.28 -12.10
CA ARG A 173 -4.63 14.39 -12.79
C ARG A 173 -4.30 15.84 -13.04
N VAL A 174 -3.12 16.25 -12.61
CA VAL A 174 -2.58 17.58 -12.89
C VAL A 174 -1.32 17.44 -13.70
N ALA A 175 -1.32 17.94 -14.93
CA ALA A 175 -0.12 18.05 -15.74
C ALA A 175 0.47 19.47 -15.59
N MET A 176 1.70 19.53 -15.09
CA MET A 176 2.44 20.79 -14.98
C MET A 176 3.58 20.76 -15.99
N THR A 177 3.56 21.73 -16.93
CA THR A 177 4.65 21.93 -17.88
C THR A 177 5.41 23.20 -17.50
N GLY A 178 6.73 23.09 -17.36
CA GLY A 178 7.60 24.24 -17.13
C GLY A 178 8.08 24.85 -18.44
N VAL A 179 8.34 26.15 -18.45
CA VAL A 179 9.07 26.80 -19.53
C VAL A 179 10.57 26.55 -19.29
N THR A 180 11.21 25.81 -20.19
CA THR A 180 12.68 25.74 -20.20
C THR A 180 13.23 27.04 -20.70
N ALA A 181 13.62 27.95 -19.79
CA ALA A 181 14.35 29.12 -20.14
C ALA A 181 15.80 28.72 -20.47
N LEU A 182 16.18 28.78 -21.73
CA LEU A 182 17.60 28.72 -22.11
C LEU A 182 18.27 30.02 -21.64
N VAL A 183 18.95 29.95 -20.50
CA VAL A 183 19.74 31.06 -20.00
C VAL A 183 20.93 31.30 -20.93
N ARG A 184 21.39 32.55 -20.99
CA ARG A 184 22.41 33.00 -21.94
C ARG A 184 23.64 32.09 -22.04
N ALA A 185 24.12 31.55 -20.93
CA ALA A 185 25.27 30.65 -20.90
C ALA A 185 25.01 29.32 -21.63
N THR A 186 23.81 28.80 -21.57
CA THR A 186 23.44 27.54 -22.25
C THR A 186 23.28 27.78 -23.76
N ALA A 187 22.72 28.93 -24.16
CA ALA A 187 22.62 29.30 -25.57
C ALA A 187 23.98 29.45 -26.24
N THR A 188 24.99 30.03 -25.55
CA THR A 188 26.36 30.20 -26.06
C THR A 188 27.09 28.84 -26.23
N GLN A 189 26.70 27.80 -25.52
CA GLN A 189 27.30 26.46 -25.66
C GLN A 189 26.67 25.62 -26.77
N MET A 190 25.59 26.09 -27.37
CA MET A 190 24.88 25.37 -28.44
C MET A 190 25.21 25.96 -29.84
N GLU A 191 25.97 27.04 -29.93
CA GLU A 191 26.57 27.56 -31.16
C GLU A 191 27.94 26.89 -31.41
#